data_ccba7497b63e45dfcc74450fc7c91952
#
_entry.id   ccba7497b63e45dfcc74450fc7c91952
#
_cell.length_a   1.000
_cell.length_b   1.000
_cell.length_c   1.000
_cell.angle_alpha   90.00
_cell.angle_beta   90.00
_cell.angle_gamma   90.00
#
_symmetry.space_group_name_H-M   'P 1'
#
loop_
_entity.id
_entity.type
_entity.pdbx_description
1 polymer ?
#
loop_
_entity_poly.entity_id
_entity_poly.type
_entity_poly.pdbx_seq_one_letter_code
_entity_poly.pdbx_strand_id
1 'polypeptide(L)'
;MDHNHRLIQAVRGLVRGDSMNWAAAKQRLNLVPPKRRRRMRILDEFAEQRSQSTLPVPYLHSTHESVFDPLGPADVAEWFTVSLLSSAALTKELKKTDKQSLWIELTKQRQSDPSTVRGRVGTTIALATLAENGNDGTSGKDNPHYFDDMGLIRAAAVAMQCRDPESLEREITDEVSLTASGDGLLASVAFGTLFYELLGGSTKEAAINAAIDRLPAGTWGAAVLKQSLDIAANASSIDDLTFALERDIADHVYCFPVAAPETLAMICAHLAFATSRDQLIAAGILHSSRVETMAPLLWGIAGVLFGGYDQKSRSLQGVSVLALRGTNSEDVITELVTQSKRNAS
;
A
#
# COMPACT_ATOMS: atom_id res chain seq x y z
N MET A 1 14.86 17.95 3.24
CA MET A 1 13.50 18.06 3.84
C MET A 1 13.59 17.62 5.28
N ASP A 2 12.88 18.28 6.19
CA ASP A 2 12.74 17.80 7.56
C ASP A 2 11.77 16.62 7.66
N HIS A 3 11.73 15.94 8.79
CA HIS A 3 10.90 14.75 9.00
C HIS A 3 9.40 15.03 8.84
N ASN A 4 8.89 16.14 9.38
CA ASN A 4 7.48 16.49 9.28
C ASN A 4 7.07 16.78 7.82
N HIS A 5 7.94 17.43 7.07
CA HIS A 5 7.68 17.65 5.65
C HIS A 5 7.63 16.33 4.89
N ARG A 6 8.55 15.39 5.17
CA ARG A 6 8.50 14.05 4.56
C ARG A 6 7.21 13.30 4.88
N LEU A 7 6.75 13.34 6.13
CA LEU A 7 5.46 12.75 6.52
C LEU A 7 4.28 13.33 5.73
N ILE A 8 4.20 14.65 5.64
CA ILE A 8 3.14 15.33 4.88
C ILE A 8 3.15 14.88 3.42
N GLN A 9 4.32 14.90 2.79
CA GLN A 9 4.48 14.54 1.39
C GLN A 9 4.19 13.05 1.14
N ALA A 10 4.55 12.19 2.10
CA ALA A 10 4.26 10.76 2.04
C ALA A 10 2.75 10.47 2.01
N VAL A 11 2.00 11.06 2.95
CA VAL A 11 0.53 10.85 3.01
C VAL A 11 -0.14 11.40 1.75
N ARG A 12 0.23 12.61 1.33
CA ARG A 12 -0.33 13.20 0.11
C ARG A 12 -0.02 12.38 -1.13
N GLY A 13 1.21 11.89 -1.25
CA GLY A 13 1.61 10.99 -2.32
C GLY A 13 0.81 9.70 -2.33
N LEU A 14 0.67 9.06 -1.17
CA LEU A 14 -0.07 7.81 -1.02
C LEU A 14 -1.55 7.97 -1.43
N VAL A 15 -2.25 8.96 -0.86
CA VAL A 15 -3.67 9.20 -1.17
C VAL A 15 -3.87 9.53 -2.64
N ARG A 16 -2.97 10.34 -3.22
CA ARG A 16 -3.04 10.70 -4.63
C ARG A 16 -2.77 9.52 -5.55
N GLY A 17 -1.76 8.70 -5.25
CA GLY A 17 -1.46 7.49 -6.00
C GLY A 17 -2.62 6.50 -5.95
N ASP A 18 -3.28 6.39 -4.80
CA ASP A 18 -4.46 5.57 -4.63
C ASP A 18 -5.65 6.06 -5.48
N SER A 19 -5.97 7.34 -5.43
CA SER A 19 -7.06 7.92 -6.23
C SER A 19 -6.82 7.84 -7.74
N MET A 20 -5.55 7.92 -8.18
CA MET A 20 -5.16 7.85 -9.59
C MET A 20 -5.09 6.43 -10.14
N ASN A 21 -4.90 5.42 -9.30
CA ASN A 21 -4.63 4.05 -9.73
C ASN A 21 -5.80 3.43 -10.49
N TRP A 22 -7.01 3.75 -10.11
CA TRP A 22 -8.23 3.16 -10.62
C TRP A 22 -8.33 3.18 -12.15
N ALA A 23 -7.97 4.30 -12.74
CA ALA A 23 -7.98 4.42 -14.19
C ALA A 23 -6.75 3.83 -14.86
N ALA A 24 -5.60 3.96 -14.23
CA ALA A 24 -4.39 3.33 -14.74
C ALA A 24 -4.56 1.81 -14.83
N ALA A 25 -5.20 1.18 -13.84
CA ALA A 25 -5.53 -0.23 -13.87
C ALA A 25 -6.39 -0.59 -15.10
N LYS A 26 -7.43 0.16 -15.36
CA LYS A 26 -8.34 -0.10 -16.49
C LYS A 26 -7.68 0.15 -17.85
N GLN A 27 -6.94 1.22 -18.02
CA GLN A 27 -6.21 1.50 -19.26
C GLN A 27 -5.19 0.41 -19.58
N ARG A 28 -4.48 -0.05 -18.57
CA ARG A 28 -3.42 -1.06 -18.72
C ARG A 28 -3.92 -2.46 -18.95
N LEU A 29 -5.17 -2.78 -18.60
CA LEU A 29 -5.78 -4.08 -18.91
C LEU A 29 -5.62 -4.48 -20.38
N ASN A 30 -5.61 -3.52 -21.28
CA ASN A 30 -5.44 -3.79 -22.72
C ASN A 30 -3.99 -4.10 -23.11
N LEU A 31 -3.01 -3.71 -22.27
CA LEU A 31 -1.59 -3.90 -22.54
C LEU A 31 -1.04 -5.19 -21.91
N VAL A 32 -1.74 -5.78 -20.96
CA VAL A 32 -1.29 -7.03 -20.34
C VAL A 32 -1.59 -8.24 -21.24
N PRO A 33 -0.81 -9.33 -21.15
CA PRO A 33 -1.03 -10.53 -21.93
C PRO A 33 -2.48 -11.06 -21.80
N PRO A 34 -3.04 -11.69 -22.85
CA PRO A 34 -4.44 -12.16 -22.84
C PRO A 34 -4.82 -13.04 -21.65
N LYS A 35 -3.90 -13.86 -21.18
CA LYS A 35 -4.11 -14.73 -20.01
C LYS A 35 -4.31 -13.93 -18.71
N ARG A 36 -3.51 -12.87 -18.49
CA ARG A 36 -3.66 -11.96 -17.36
C ARG A 36 -4.92 -11.12 -17.49
N ARG A 37 -5.23 -10.59 -18.68
CA ARG A 37 -6.47 -9.84 -18.94
C ARG A 37 -7.72 -10.65 -18.60
N ARG A 38 -7.73 -11.95 -18.93
CA ARG A 38 -8.83 -12.83 -18.60
C ARG A 38 -9.02 -12.98 -17.09
N ARG A 39 -7.91 -13.17 -16.35
CA ARG A 39 -7.96 -13.25 -14.87
C ARG A 39 -8.46 -11.95 -14.23
N MET A 40 -7.93 -10.82 -14.66
CA MET A 40 -8.33 -9.52 -14.11
C MET A 40 -9.81 -9.25 -14.40
N ARG A 41 -10.32 -9.59 -15.59
CA ARG A 41 -11.76 -9.50 -15.87
C ARG A 41 -12.59 -10.37 -14.94
N ILE A 42 -12.19 -11.60 -14.71
CA ILE A 42 -12.89 -12.48 -13.77
C ILE A 42 -12.92 -11.88 -12.35
N LEU A 43 -11.80 -11.31 -11.89
CA LEU A 43 -11.74 -10.65 -10.58
C LEU A 43 -12.60 -9.37 -10.54
N ASP A 44 -12.59 -8.58 -11.60
CA ASP A 44 -13.46 -7.40 -11.76
C ASP A 44 -14.95 -7.81 -11.75
N GLU A 45 -15.32 -8.83 -12.51
CA GLU A 45 -16.70 -9.37 -12.54
C GLU A 45 -17.14 -9.86 -11.17
N PHE A 46 -16.28 -10.57 -10.45
CA PHE A 46 -16.56 -10.96 -9.07
C PHE A 46 -16.72 -9.78 -8.11
N ALA A 47 -15.87 -8.77 -8.25
CA ALA A 47 -15.96 -7.55 -7.45
C ALA A 47 -17.23 -6.76 -7.77
N GLU A 48 -17.60 -6.65 -9.04
CA GLU A 48 -18.83 -6.00 -9.50
C GLU A 48 -20.09 -6.73 -9.01
N GLN A 49 -20.12 -8.06 -9.11
CA GLN A 49 -21.22 -8.88 -8.59
C GLN A 49 -21.41 -8.70 -7.08
N ARG A 50 -20.32 -8.60 -6.32
CA ARG A 50 -20.38 -8.38 -4.86
C ARG A 50 -20.76 -6.95 -4.49
N SER A 51 -20.30 -5.97 -5.24
CA SER A 51 -20.56 -4.55 -4.94
C SER A 51 -21.91 -4.05 -5.44
N GLN A 52 -22.65 -4.84 -6.22
CA GLN A 52 -23.87 -4.43 -6.94
C GLN A 52 -23.69 -3.11 -7.71
N SER A 53 -22.48 -2.66 -7.90
CA SER A 53 -22.17 -1.45 -8.65
C SER A 53 -22.22 -1.77 -10.12
N THR A 54 -23.28 -1.34 -10.78
CA THR A 54 -23.50 -1.48 -12.22
C THR A 54 -22.87 -0.36 -13.04
N LEU A 55 -22.31 0.66 -12.39
CA LEU A 55 -21.73 1.80 -13.07
C LEU A 55 -20.30 1.48 -13.47
N PRO A 56 -20.00 1.40 -14.77
CA PRO A 56 -18.63 1.37 -15.22
C PRO A 56 -17.95 2.66 -14.78
N VAL A 57 -16.86 2.53 -14.05
CA VAL A 57 -16.04 3.69 -13.71
C VAL A 57 -15.55 4.29 -15.03
N PRO A 58 -15.77 5.57 -15.28
CA PRO A 58 -15.33 6.22 -16.50
C PRO A 58 -13.83 6.44 -16.47
N TYR A 59 -13.07 5.40 -16.79
CA TYR A 59 -11.60 5.39 -16.75
C TYR A 59 -10.93 6.29 -17.75
N LEU A 60 -11.65 6.82 -18.69
CA LEU A 60 -11.10 7.77 -19.68
C LEU A 60 -10.59 9.07 -19.07
N HIS A 61 -10.85 9.28 -17.79
CA HIS A 61 -10.75 10.61 -17.21
C HIS A 61 -9.69 10.77 -16.14
N SER A 62 -9.10 9.73 -15.69
CA SER A 62 -8.36 9.74 -14.44
C SER A 62 -6.86 9.96 -14.59
N THR A 63 -6.37 10.12 -15.79
CA THR A 63 -4.98 10.56 -16.01
C THR A 63 -4.81 12.08 -15.95
N HIS A 64 -5.90 12.84 -15.85
CA HIS A 64 -5.89 14.30 -15.80
C HIS A 64 -6.52 14.83 -14.53
N GLU A 65 -5.70 15.18 -13.56
CA GLU A 65 -6.14 15.76 -12.29
C GLU A 65 -7.03 17.01 -12.42
N SER A 66 -6.92 17.71 -13.55
CA SER A 66 -7.64 18.95 -13.77
C SER A 66 -9.10 18.80 -14.15
N VAL A 67 -9.54 17.60 -14.50
CA VAL A 67 -10.83 17.41 -15.19
C VAL A 67 -11.87 16.70 -14.34
N PHE A 68 -11.47 15.88 -13.36
CA PHE A 68 -12.40 15.04 -12.59
C PHE A 68 -12.12 15.06 -11.10
N ASP A 69 -13.14 15.40 -10.36
CA ASP A 69 -13.22 15.30 -8.92
C ASP A 69 -14.55 14.58 -8.59
N PRO A 70 -14.54 13.45 -7.88
CA PRO A 70 -13.41 12.70 -7.35
C PRO A 70 -12.80 11.76 -8.40
N LEU A 71 -11.47 11.55 -8.32
CA LEU A 71 -10.73 10.70 -9.25
C LEU A 71 -11.04 9.20 -9.14
N GLY A 72 -11.54 8.77 -8.04
CA GLY A 72 -11.89 7.40 -7.73
C GLY A 72 -11.91 7.16 -6.22
N PRO A 73 -12.38 6.00 -5.78
CA PRO A 73 -12.36 5.66 -4.37
C PRO A 73 -10.91 5.50 -3.90
N ALA A 74 -10.61 6.03 -2.73
CA ALA A 74 -9.30 5.92 -2.10
C ALA A 74 -9.28 4.70 -1.15
N ASP A 75 -9.42 3.51 -1.70
CA ASP A 75 -9.57 2.25 -0.97
C ASP A 75 -8.38 1.91 -0.09
N VAL A 76 -7.18 2.07 -0.64
CA VAL A 76 -5.93 1.81 0.06
C VAL A 76 -5.66 2.88 1.10
N ALA A 77 -6.01 4.13 0.82
CA ALA A 77 -5.90 5.20 1.78
C ALA A 77 -6.82 4.99 3.00
N GLU A 78 -7.98 4.38 2.82
CA GLU A 78 -8.85 4.01 3.95
C GLU A 78 -8.19 2.91 4.82
N TRP A 79 -7.66 1.86 4.22
CA TRP A 79 -6.93 0.83 4.94
C TRP A 79 -5.70 1.40 5.67
N PHE A 80 -4.97 2.28 5.02
CA PHE A 80 -3.87 3.01 5.62
C PHE A 80 -4.32 3.83 6.83
N THR A 81 -5.43 4.57 6.72
CA THR A 81 -5.95 5.39 7.81
C THR A 81 -6.42 4.56 8.98
N VAL A 82 -7.09 3.42 8.75
CA VAL A 82 -7.47 2.51 9.83
C VAL A 82 -6.22 1.97 10.53
N SER A 83 -5.17 1.63 9.81
CA SER A 83 -3.90 1.22 10.42
C SER A 83 -3.25 2.33 11.24
N LEU A 84 -3.32 3.58 10.78
CA LEU A 84 -2.88 4.74 11.56
C LEU A 84 -3.69 4.90 12.85
N LEU A 85 -5.00 4.77 12.77
CA LEU A 85 -5.87 4.88 13.95
C LEU A 85 -5.71 3.70 14.91
N SER A 86 -5.36 2.52 14.40
CA SER A 86 -5.14 1.33 15.21
C SER A 86 -3.81 1.35 15.95
N SER A 87 -2.86 2.14 15.50
CA SER A 87 -1.58 2.24 16.19
C SER A 87 -1.67 3.16 17.41
N ALA A 88 -0.96 2.81 18.47
CA ALA A 88 -1.02 3.47 19.79
C ALA A 88 -0.68 4.97 19.79
N ALA A 89 -0.07 5.46 18.70
CA ALA A 89 0.39 6.84 18.62
C ALA A 89 -0.73 7.85 18.28
N LEU A 90 -1.73 7.48 17.50
CA LEU A 90 -2.87 8.36 17.17
C LEU A 90 -3.98 8.35 18.22
N THR A 91 -4.03 7.29 18.99
CA THR A 91 -5.08 7.14 20.01
C THR A 91 -4.37 6.78 21.31
N LYS A 92 -4.35 7.68 22.26
CA LYS A 92 -3.77 7.42 23.58
C LYS A 92 -4.20 6.02 24.05
N GLU A 93 -3.28 5.03 23.93
CA GLU A 93 -3.40 3.67 24.45
C GLU A 93 -4.56 2.82 23.92
N LEU A 94 -4.68 2.61 22.59
CA LEU A 94 -5.53 1.53 22.11
C LEU A 94 -4.90 0.18 22.47
N LYS A 95 -5.62 -0.59 23.30
CA LYS A 95 -5.29 -1.99 23.59
C LYS A 95 -5.42 -2.80 22.29
N LYS A 96 -4.75 -3.95 22.19
CA LYS A 96 -4.84 -4.86 21.03
C LYS A 96 -6.31 -5.18 20.67
N THR A 97 -7.18 -5.33 21.65
CA THR A 97 -8.62 -5.53 21.50
C THR A 97 -9.32 -4.36 20.79
N ASP A 98 -8.86 -3.14 20.99
CA ASP A 98 -9.45 -1.96 20.37
C ASP A 98 -9.05 -1.83 18.90
N LYS A 99 -7.81 -2.22 18.55
CA LYS A 99 -7.33 -2.33 17.18
C LYS A 99 -8.18 -3.29 16.36
N GLN A 100 -8.43 -4.45 16.93
CA GLN A 100 -9.27 -5.49 16.28
C GLN A 100 -10.70 -5.01 16.11
N SER A 101 -11.25 -4.32 17.12
CA SER A 101 -12.59 -3.75 17.05
C SER A 101 -12.74 -2.75 15.90
N LEU A 102 -11.72 -1.92 15.62
CA LEU A 102 -11.71 -1.01 14.47
C LEU A 102 -11.78 -1.76 13.14
N TRP A 103 -10.99 -2.84 13.00
CA TRP A 103 -10.99 -3.64 11.79
C TRP A 103 -12.30 -4.42 11.61
N ILE A 104 -12.89 -4.93 12.70
CA ILE A 104 -14.20 -5.58 12.70
C ILE A 104 -15.29 -4.60 12.30
N GLU A 105 -15.29 -3.39 12.87
CA GLU A 105 -16.24 -2.32 12.55
C GLU A 105 -16.20 -1.97 11.07
N LEU A 106 -14.98 -1.75 10.52
CA LEU A 106 -14.78 -1.48 9.10
C LEU A 106 -15.32 -2.61 8.23
N THR A 107 -15.04 -3.86 8.60
CA THR A 107 -15.51 -5.04 7.84
C THR A 107 -17.04 -5.14 7.84
N LYS A 108 -17.68 -4.91 8.99
CA LYS A 108 -19.13 -4.93 9.10
C LYS A 108 -19.79 -3.83 8.29
N GLN A 109 -19.23 -2.63 8.29
CA GLN A 109 -19.73 -1.53 7.49
C GLN A 109 -19.66 -1.86 5.99
N ARG A 110 -18.57 -2.48 5.52
CA ARG A 110 -18.41 -2.89 4.14
C ARG A 110 -19.36 -4.00 3.72
N GLN A 111 -19.65 -4.92 4.60
CA GLN A 111 -20.65 -5.96 4.35
C GLN A 111 -22.08 -5.39 4.23
N SER A 112 -22.36 -4.29 4.93
CA SER A 112 -23.66 -3.61 4.87
C SER A 112 -23.82 -2.67 3.68
N ASP A 113 -22.71 -2.16 3.12
CA ASP A 113 -22.70 -1.28 1.95
C ASP A 113 -21.71 -1.79 0.89
N PRO A 114 -22.18 -2.61 -0.06
CA PRO A 114 -21.35 -3.16 -1.13
C PRO A 114 -20.77 -2.10 -2.08
N SER A 115 -21.26 -0.86 -2.08
CA SER A 115 -20.71 0.22 -2.88
C SER A 115 -19.39 0.76 -2.34
N THR A 116 -19.08 0.45 -1.08
CA THR A 116 -17.85 0.89 -0.44
C THR A 116 -16.67 -0.02 -0.80
N VAL A 117 -15.57 0.59 -0.83
CA VAL A 117 -14.17 0.18 -0.88
C VAL A 117 -13.84 -1.30 -1.00
N ARG A 118 -13.02 -1.62 -1.98
CA ARG A 118 -12.54 -2.96 -2.31
C ARG A 118 -11.17 -3.20 -1.69
N GLY A 119 -11.09 -4.04 -0.66
CA GLY A 119 -9.82 -4.55 -0.16
C GLY A 119 -9.28 -5.69 -1.02
N ARG A 120 -8.03 -6.06 -0.82
CA ARG A 120 -7.47 -7.30 -1.37
C ARG A 120 -8.26 -8.50 -0.86
N VAL A 121 -8.37 -9.53 -1.70
CA VAL A 121 -9.15 -10.75 -1.37
C VAL A 121 -8.67 -11.39 -0.08
N GLY A 122 -7.35 -11.55 0.09
CA GLY A 122 -6.79 -12.15 1.28
C GLY A 122 -7.07 -11.36 2.55
N THR A 123 -6.80 -10.06 2.52
CA THR A 123 -7.09 -9.15 3.63
C THR A 123 -8.59 -9.14 3.95
N THR A 124 -9.46 -9.11 2.94
CA THR A 124 -10.92 -9.13 3.13
C THR A 124 -11.39 -10.44 3.79
N ILE A 125 -10.87 -11.59 3.34
CA ILE A 125 -11.20 -12.90 3.94
C ILE A 125 -10.75 -12.96 5.40
N ALA A 126 -9.50 -12.58 5.69
CA ALA A 126 -8.99 -12.61 7.07
C ALA A 126 -9.79 -11.71 8.01
N LEU A 127 -10.16 -10.52 7.57
CA LEU A 127 -10.97 -9.61 8.37
C LEU A 127 -12.42 -10.08 8.53
N ALA A 128 -13.00 -10.73 7.52
CA ALA A 128 -14.30 -11.37 7.64
C ALA A 128 -14.26 -12.49 8.67
N THR A 129 -13.25 -13.36 8.62
CA THR A 129 -13.03 -14.43 9.60
C THR A 129 -12.86 -13.87 11.01
N LEU A 130 -12.09 -12.80 11.16
CA LEU A 130 -11.92 -12.10 12.43
C LEU A 130 -13.27 -11.55 12.96
N ALA A 131 -14.11 -11.00 12.08
CA ALA A 131 -15.41 -10.44 12.46
C ALA A 131 -16.43 -11.51 12.87
N GLU A 132 -16.36 -12.71 12.27
CA GLU A 132 -17.24 -13.84 12.56
C GLU A 132 -16.83 -14.60 13.83
N ASN A 133 -15.54 -14.89 13.98
CA ASN A 133 -15.03 -15.77 15.03
C ASN A 133 -14.50 -15.02 16.25
N GLY A 134 -14.47 -13.71 16.21
CA GLY A 134 -13.79 -12.92 17.23
C GLY A 134 -12.27 -13.06 17.14
N ASN A 135 -11.60 -12.63 18.19
CA ASN A 135 -10.14 -12.62 18.21
C ASN A 135 -9.58 -13.86 18.92
N ASP A 136 -9.35 -14.91 18.16
CA ASP A 136 -8.56 -16.06 18.60
C ASP A 136 -7.06 -15.94 18.24
N GLY A 137 -6.66 -14.86 17.53
CA GLY A 137 -5.29 -14.59 17.13
C GLY A 137 -4.82 -15.40 15.92
N THR A 138 -5.71 -16.11 15.23
CA THR A 138 -5.35 -17.00 14.12
C THR A 138 -5.69 -16.47 12.73
N SER A 139 -6.46 -15.39 12.63
CA SER A 139 -7.00 -14.89 11.34
C SER A 139 -5.96 -14.72 10.22
N GLY A 140 -4.76 -14.23 10.53
CA GLY A 140 -3.68 -14.13 9.55
C GLY A 140 -3.03 -15.47 9.20
N LYS A 141 -3.01 -16.43 10.14
CA LYS A 141 -2.45 -17.77 9.91
C LYS A 141 -3.40 -18.66 9.12
N ASP A 142 -4.69 -18.52 9.37
CA ASP A 142 -5.74 -19.30 8.73
C ASP A 142 -6.16 -18.71 7.37
N ASN A 143 -5.61 -17.55 7.01
CA ASN A 143 -5.85 -16.90 5.74
C ASN A 143 -5.14 -17.65 4.59
N PRO A 144 -5.86 -18.24 3.63
CA PRO A 144 -5.25 -18.91 2.49
C PRO A 144 -4.46 -17.97 1.57
N HIS A 145 -4.68 -16.67 1.69
CA HIS A 145 -3.97 -15.61 0.98
C HIS A 145 -3.11 -14.75 1.92
N TYR A 146 -2.46 -15.39 2.88
CA TYR A 146 -1.65 -14.79 3.96
C TYR A 146 -0.50 -13.88 3.47
N PHE A 147 -0.20 -13.91 2.20
CA PHE A 147 0.89 -13.16 1.56
C PHE A 147 0.40 -12.01 0.67
N ASP A 148 -0.86 -11.57 0.80
CA ASP A 148 -1.33 -10.43 0.01
C ASP A 148 -0.59 -9.13 0.37
N ASP A 149 -0.50 -8.22 -0.60
CA ASP A 149 0.35 -7.03 -0.52
C ASP A 149 -0.27 -5.86 0.26
N MET A 150 -1.48 -6.01 0.80
CA MET A 150 -2.10 -4.99 1.65
C MET A 150 -1.33 -4.79 2.96
N GLY A 151 -0.61 -5.81 3.40
CA GLY A 151 0.29 -5.71 4.55
C GLY A 151 1.35 -4.61 4.41
N LEU A 152 1.82 -4.34 3.19
CA LEU A 152 2.80 -3.27 2.92
C LEU A 152 2.21 -1.88 3.23
N ILE A 153 0.95 -1.65 2.88
CA ILE A 153 0.25 -0.39 3.18
C ILE A 153 0.13 -0.17 4.69
N ARG A 154 -0.21 -1.23 5.40
CA ARG A 154 -0.35 -1.19 6.86
C ARG A 154 1.00 -1.00 7.54
N ALA A 155 2.05 -1.63 7.02
CA ALA A 155 3.42 -1.41 7.48
C ALA A 155 3.89 0.05 7.26
N ALA A 156 3.51 0.68 6.14
CA ALA A 156 3.79 2.11 5.93
C ALA A 156 3.12 2.99 7.00
N ALA A 157 1.88 2.67 7.36
CA ALA A 157 1.15 3.41 8.40
C ALA A 157 1.84 3.30 9.77
N VAL A 158 2.28 2.10 10.13
CA VAL A 158 3.04 1.88 11.37
C VAL A 158 4.37 2.62 11.33
N ALA A 159 5.12 2.53 10.22
CA ALA A 159 6.40 3.20 10.07
C ALA A 159 6.32 4.73 10.21
N MET A 160 5.22 5.35 9.79
CA MET A 160 5.00 6.79 9.95
C MET A 160 4.84 7.23 11.41
N GLN A 161 4.50 6.33 12.29
CA GLN A 161 4.18 6.63 13.69
C GLN A 161 5.22 6.09 14.65
N CYS A 162 5.91 5.03 14.27
CA CYS A 162 6.93 4.41 15.07
C CYS A 162 8.07 5.39 15.31
N ARG A 163 8.56 5.44 16.55
CA ARG A 163 9.62 6.36 16.98
C ARG A 163 10.89 5.64 17.37
N ASP A 164 10.69 4.45 17.86
CA ASP A 164 11.77 3.62 18.32
C ASP A 164 12.02 2.53 17.28
N PRO A 165 13.16 2.57 16.59
CA PRO A 165 13.50 1.56 15.59
C PRO A 165 13.54 0.13 16.16
N GLU A 166 13.78 -0.01 17.47
CA GLU A 166 13.78 -1.32 18.12
C GLU A 166 12.37 -1.90 18.28
N SER A 167 11.33 -1.05 18.34
CA SER A 167 9.94 -1.47 18.42
C SER A 167 9.28 -1.68 17.06
N LEU A 168 9.84 -1.15 15.99
CA LEU A 168 9.23 -1.08 14.65
C LEU A 168 8.77 -2.47 14.13
N GLU A 169 9.63 -3.47 14.20
CA GLU A 169 9.31 -4.82 13.74
C GLU A 169 8.14 -5.43 14.52
N ARG A 170 8.15 -5.26 15.84
CA ARG A 170 7.07 -5.73 16.71
C ARG A 170 5.75 -5.05 16.37
N GLU A 171 5.77 -3.72 16.23
CA GLU A 171 4.55 -2.94 15.94
C GLU A 171 3.96 -3.29 14.57
N ILE A 172 4.80 -3.49 13.55
CA ILE A 172 4.36 -3.96 12.23
C ILE A 172 3.79 -5.37 12.35
N THR A 173 4.47 -6.26 13.07
CA THR A 173 4.01 -7.64 13.28
C THR A 173 2.65 -7.67 13.97
N ASP A 174 2.45 -6.88 15.01
CA ASP A 174 1.18 -6.80 15.74
C ASP A 174 0.03 -6.31 14.85
N GLU A 175 0.30 -5.37 13.96
CA GLU A 175 -0.72 -4.84 13.05
C GLU A 175 -0.99 -5.80 11.88
N VAL A 176 0.04 -6.26 11.20
CA VAL A 176 -0.07 -7.00 9.94
C VAL A 176 -0.50 -8.46 10.17
N SER A 177 -0.14 -9.06 11.30
CA SER A 177 -0.50 -10.46 11.63
C SER A 177 -2.01 -10.71 11.75
N LEU A 178 -2.83 -9.68 11.81
CA LEU A 178 -4.29 -9.80 11.73
C LEU A 178 -4.75 -10.40 10.39
N THR A 179 -3.97 -10.20 9.32
CA THR A 179 -4.37 -10.63 7.97
C THR A 179 -3.29 -11.41 7.23
N ALA A 180 -2.03 -11.32 7.64
CA ALA A 180 -0.90 -11.93 6.96
C ALA A 180 -0.04 -12.78 7.90
N SER A 181 0.68 -13.72 7.32
CA SER A 181 1.67 -14.56 8.01
C SER A 181 2.81 -14.92 7.04
N GLY A 182 3.82 -15.68 7.51
CA GLY A 182 4.90 -16.17 6.66
C GLY A 182 5.55 -15.08 5.80
N ASP A 183 5.70 -15.35 4.51
CA ASP A 183 6.35 -14.43 3.57
C ASP A 183 5.62 -13.09 3.41
N GLY A 184 4.29 -13.04 3.58
CA GLY A 184 3.53 -11.79 3.56
C GLY A 184 3.87 -10.88 4.73
N LEU A 185 4.03 -11.45 5.93
CA LEU A 185 4.46 -10.72 7.11
C LEU A 185 5.91 -10.26 6.99
N LEU A 186 6.82 -11.13 6.57
CA LEU A 186 8.24 -10.80 6.36
C LEU A 186 8.41 -9.66 5.36
N ALA A 187 7.71 -9.72 4.22
CA ALA A 187 7.75 -8.65 3.24
C ALA A 187 7.21 -7.32 3.80
N SER A 188 6.19 -7.38 4.64
CA SER A 188 5.62 -6.18 5.28
C SER A 188 6.58 -5.56 6.29
N VAL A 189 7.27 -6.36 7.09
CA VAL A 189 8.32 -5.89 8.02
C VAL A 189 9.46 -5.24 7.24
N ALA A 190 9.92 -5.90 6.17
CA ALA A 190 10.99 -5.37 5.32
C ALA A 190 10.59 -4.04 4.67
N PHE A 191 9.37 -3.95 4.13
CA PHE A 191 8.86 -2.70 3.55
C PHE A 191 8.73 -1.58 4.59
N GLY A 192 8.15 -1.88 5.75
CA GLY A 192 8.02 -0.89 6.82
C GLY A 192 9.37 -0.36 7.30
N THR A 193 10.39 -1.23 7.37
CA THR A 193 11.77 -0.82 7.68
C THR A 193 12.34 0.10 6.60
N LEU A 194 12.20 -0.25 5.31
CA LEU A 194 12.58 0.61 4.18
C LEU A 194 11.93 1.98 4.30
N PHE A 195 10.64 2.00 4.52
CA PHE A 195 9.86 3.24 4.55
C PHE A 195 10.22 4.12 5.76
N TYR A 196 10.46 3.51 6.92
CA TYR A 196 10.95 4.18 8.13
C TYR A 196 12.30 4.84 7.90
N GLU A 197 13.25 4.14 7.28
CA GLU A 197 14.56 4.67 6.92
C GLU A 197 14.45 5.88 5.99
N LEU A 198 13.62 5.79 4.95
CA LEU A 198 13.39 6.91 4.04
C LEU A 198 12.78 8.13 4.74
N LEU A 199 11.82 7.92 5.65
CA LEU A 199 11.25 8.99 6.48
C LEU A 199 12.30 9.63 7.40
N GLY A 200 13.24 8.83 7.91
CA GLY A 200 14.40 9.29 8.68
C GLY A 200 15.39 10.12 7.85
N GLY A 201 15.36 9.97 6.52
CA GLY A 201 16.25 10.68 5.59
C GLY A 201 17.45 9.87 5.14
N SER A 202 17.43 8.56 5.35
CA SER A 202 18.42 7.64 4.81
C SER A 202 18.42 7.68 3.27
N THR A 203 19.54 7.30 2.68
CA THR A 203 19.63 7.16 1.22
C THR A 203 18.78 5.98 0.75
N LYS A 204 18.45 5.94 -0.55
CA LYS A 204 17.71 4.82 -1.15
C LYS A 204 18.42 3.49 -0.91
N GLU A 205 19.72 3.49 -1.10
CA GLU A 205 20.59 2.32 -0.94
C GLU A 205 20.60 1.82 0.51
N ALA A 206 20.70 2.73 1.49
CA ALA A 206 20.65 2.38 2.90
C ALA A 206 19.28 1.80 3.29
N ALA A 207 18.19 2.41 2.81
CA ALA A 207 16.84 1.94 3.07
C ALA A 207 16.55 0.56 2.44
N ILE A 208 17.04 0.32 1.21
CA ILE A 208 16.94 -0.99 0.54
C ILE A 208 17.73 -2.04 1.30
N ASN A 209 18.95 -1.73 1.73
CA ASN A 209 19.76 -2.66 2.52
C ASN A 209 19.10 -3.00 3.85
N ALA A 210 18.52 -2.03 4.54
CA ALA A 210 17.77 -2.25 5.77
C ALA A 210 16.56 -3.20 5.54
N ALA A 211 15.89 -3.12 4.39
CA ALA A 211 14.83 -4.06 4.03
C ALA A 211 15.37 -5.47 3.74
N ILE A 212 16.51 -5.58 3.05
CA ILE A 212 17.17 -6.88 2.79
C ILE A 212 17.52 -7.59 4.10
N ASP A 213 18.04 -6.86 5.07
CA ASP A 213 18.45 -7.39 6.39
C ASP A 213 17.26 -7.98 7.19
N ARG A 214 16.02 -7.61 6.85
CA ARG A 214 14.79 -8.15 7.46
C ARG A 214 14.29 -9.43 6.80
N LEU A 215 14.87 -9.84 5.68
CA LEU A 215 14.45 -11.04 4.96
C LEU A 215 15.44 -12.18 5.22
N PRO A 216 15.03 -13.25 5.93
CA PRO A 216 15.90 -14.38 6.17
C PRO A 216 16.39 -15.03 4.87
N ALA A 217 17.64 -15.45 4.85
CA ALA A 217 18.21 -16.14 3.69
C ALA A 217 17.39 -17.39 3.35
N GLY A 218 17.16 -17.61 2.06
CA GLY A 218 16.40 -18.75 1.56
C GLY A 218 14.87 -18.56 1.55
N THR A 219 14.38 -17.42 2.02
CA THR A 219 12.94 -17.07 1.86
C THR A 219 12.63 -16.63 0.43
N TRP A 220 11.37 -16.77 0.05
CA TRP A 220 10.87 -16.27 -1.24
C TRP A 220 11.14 -14.76 -1.40
N GLY A 221 10.85 -13.96 -0.37
CA GLY A 221 11.08 -12.52 -0.38
C GLY A 221 12.54 -12.15 -0.64
N ALA A 222 13.49 -12.83 0.01
CA ALA A 222 14.93 -12.59 -0.21
C ALA A 222 15.36 -12.93 -1.65
N ALA A 223 14.86 -14.03 -2.20
CA ALA A 223 15.21 -14.47 -3.54
C ALA A 223 14.70 -13.50 -4.62
N VAL A 224 13.42 -13.13 -4.57
CA VAL A 224 12.82 -12.22 -5.58
C VAL A 224 13.34 -10.79 -5.44
N LEU A 225 13.64 -10.34 -4.23
CA LEU A 225 14.23 -9.00 -4.02
C LEU A 225 15.63 -8.92 -4.65
N LYS A 226 16.47 -9.91 -4.41
CA LYS A 226 17.80 -9.98 -5.05
C LYS A 226 17.68 -9.97 -6.57
N GLN A 227 16.85 -10.85 -7.13
CA GLN A 227 16.65 -10.92 -8.58
C GLN A 227 16.14 -9.60 -9.16
N SER A 228 15.21 -8.93 -8.48
CA SER A 228 14.67 -7.65 -8.94
C SER A 228 15.69 -6.52 -8.92
N LEU A 229 16.59 -6.51 -7.94
CA LEU A 229 17.71 -5.55 -7.89
C LEU A 229 18.74 -5.81 -8.98
N ASP A 230 19.03 -7.08 -9.28
CA ASP A 230 19.89 -7.46 -10.41
C ASP A 230 19.28 -7.02 -11.76
N ILE A 231 17.96 -7.13 -11.92
CA ILE A 231 17.25 -6.61 -13.10
C ILE A 231 17.38 -5.09 -13.16
N ALA A 232 17.15 -4.38 -12.05
CA ALA A 232 17.24 -2.92 -12.00
C ALA A 232 18.64 -2.40 -12.36
N ALA A 233 19.69 -3.09 -11.92
CA ALA A 233 21.06 -2.72 -12.23
C ALA A 233 21.41 -2.85 -13.73
N ASN A 234 20.68 -3.67 -14.48
CA ASN A 234 20.91 -3.91 -15.91
C ASN A 234 19.89 -3.22 -16.83
N ALA A 235 18.85 -2.59 -16.27
CA ALA A 235 17.82 -1.92 -17.06
C ALA A 235 18.34 -0.61 -17.67
N SER A 236 17.96 -0.34 -18.92
CA SER A 236 18.35 0.86 -19.67
C SER A 236 17.31 1.98 -19.57
N SER A 237 16.07 1.65 -19.23
CA SER A 237 14.96 2.58 -19.11
C SER A 237 13.93 2.07 -18.10
N ILE A 238 12.99 2.92 -17.69
CA ILE A 238 11.89 2.52 -16.82
C ILE A 238 10.95 1.51 -17.48
N ASP A 239 10.75 1.62 -18.78
CA ASP A 239 9.92 0.67 -19.55
C ASP A 239 10.62 -0.69 -19.67
N ASP A 240 11.93 -0.71 -19.90
CA ASP A 240 12.75 -1.91 -19.93
C ASP A 240 12.73 -2.61 -18.56
N LEU A 241 12.96 -1.86 -17.49
CA LEU A 241 12.84 -2.36 -16.12
C LEU A 241 11.45 -2.96 -15.85
N THR A 242 10.39 -2.22 -16.18
CA THR A 242 9.01 -2.66 -15.96
C THR A 242 8.73 -3.95 -16.73
N PHE A 243 9.14 -4.01 -17.99
CA PHE A 243 8.95 -5.21 -18.83
C PHE A 243 9.69 -6.42 -18.25
N ALA A 244 10.93 -6.23 -17.82
CA ALA A 244 11.73 -7.31 -17.24
C ALA A 244 11.15 -7.81 -15.90
N LEU A 245 10.70 -6.90 -15.02
CA LEU A 245 10.01 -7.26 -13.78
C LEU A 245 8.70 -8.01 -14.02
N GLU A 246 7.89 -7.58 -14.99
CA GLU A 246 6.66 -8.27 -15.37
C GLU A 246 6.92 -9.66 -15.95
N ARG A 247 8.00 -9.82 -16.68
CA ARG A 247 8.38 -11.10 -17.30
C ARG A 247 8.94 -12.08 -16.28
N ASP A 248 9.87 -11.62 -15.41
CA ASP A 248 10.75 -12.49 -14.66
C ASP A 248 10.40 -12.60 -13.17
N ILE A 249 9.61 -11.65 -12.63
CA ILE A 249 9.22 -11.61 -11.21
C ILE A 249 7.72 -11.84 -11.04
N ALA A 250 6.87 -11.17 -11.83
CA ALA A 250 5.45 -11.14 -11.57
C ALA A 250 4.79 -12.51 -11.78
N ASP A 251 4.01 -12.97 -10.80
CA ASP A 251 3.14 -14.16 -10.87
C ASP A 251 3.86 -15.47 -11.14
N HIS A 252 5.14 -15.60 -10.79
CA HIS A 252 5.89 -16.84 -10.99
C HIS A 252 5.64 -17.88 -9.90
N VAL A 253 5.41 -17.44 -8.68
CA VAL A 253 5.14 -18.35 -7.54
C VAL A 253 3.65 -18.45 -7.29
N TYR A 254 2.94 -17.34 -7.37
CA TYR A 254 1.51 -17.28 -7.15
C TYR A 254 0.81 -16.60 -8.31
N CYS A 255 -0.31 -17.17 -8.72
CA CYS A 255 -0.96 -16.73 -9.95
C CYS A 255 -1.86 -15.50 -9.81
N PHE A 256 -2.01 -14.97 -8.61
CA PHE A 256 -2.72 -13.70 -8.38
C PHE A 256 -1.71 -12.58 -8.16
N PRO A 257 -1.89 -11.42 -8.80
CA PRO A 257 -0.93 -10.32 -8.78
C PRO A 257 -0.99 -9.50 -7.49
N VAL A 258 -0.91 -10.16 -6.36
CA VAL A 258 -1.10 -9.56 -5.03
C VAL A 258 -0.05 -10.03 -4.02
N ALA A 259 1.00 -10.69 -4.47
CA ALA A 259 1.99 -11.25 -3.56
C ALA A 259 2.91 -10.16 -3.00
N ALA A 260 2.88 -9.95 -1.69
CA ALA A 260 3.69 -8.96 -0.98
C ALA A 260 5.21 -9.09 -1.27
N PRO A 261 5.82 -10.30 -1.29
CA PRO A 261 7.23 -10.43 -1.65
C PRO A 261 7.58 -9.89 -3.03
N GLU A 262 6.74 -10.16 -4.04
CA GLU A 262 6.95 -9.66 -5.40
C GLU A 262 6.70 -8.15 -5.49
N THR A 263 5.66 -7.63 -4.83
CA THR A 263 5.36 -6.20 -4.79
C THR A 263 6.48 -5.42 -4.10
N LEU A 264 7.00 -5.90 -2.97
CA LEU A 264 8.17 -5.33 -2.30
C LEU A 264 9.39 -5.29 -3.24
N ALA A 265 9.68 -6.42 -3.89
CA ALA A 265 10.85 -6.55 -4.78
C ALA A 265 10.77 -5.57 -5.95
N MET A 266 9.60 -5.43 -6.58
CA MET A 266 9.38 -4.46 -7.66
C MET A 266 9.49 -3.00 -7.17
N ILE A 267 8.97 -2.69 -5.97
CA ILE A 267 9.11 -1.36 -5.37
C ILE A 267 10.60 -1.04 -5.16
N CYS A 268 11.37 -1.97 -4.59
CA CYS A 268 12.81 -1.79 -4.36
C CYS A 268 13.59 -1.63 -5.68
N ALA A 269 13.24 -2.40 -6.72
CA ALA A 269 13.86 -2.28 -8.03
C ALA A 269 13.63 -0.90 -8.66
N HIS A 270 12.38 -0.42 -8.66
CA HIS A 270 12.06 0.92 -9.14
C HIS A 270 12.70 2.02 -8.29
N LEU A 271 12.75 1.85 -6.98
CA LEU A 271 13.42 2.79 -6.08
C LEU A 271 14.93 2.87 -6.37
N ALA A 272 15.58 1.73 -6.57
CA ALA A 272 17.01 1.68 -6.93
C ALA A 272 17.28 2.39 -8.26
N PHE A 273 16.45 2.14 -9.26
CA PHE A 273 16.58 2.68 -10.61
C PHE A 273 16.27 4.19 -10.70
N ALA A 274 15.21 4.65 -10.02
CA ALA A 274 14.69 5.98 -10.20
C ALA A 274 15.64 7.08 -9.71
N THR A 275 15.84 8.11 -10.55
CA THR A 275 16.61 9.31 -10.25
C THR A 275 15.73 10.54 -10.10
N SER A 276 14.44 10.43 -10.40
CA SER A 276 13.47 11.53 -10.33
C SER A 276 12.14 11.08 -9.75
N ARG A 277 11.39 12.07 -9.28
CA ARG A 277 10.00 11.89 -8.82
C ARG A 277 9.12 11.26 -9.90
N ASP A 278 9.21 11.78 -11.13
CA ASP A 278 8.34 11.36 -12.22
C ASP A 278 8.55 9.90 -12.62
N GLN A 279 9.77 9.38 -12.49
CA GLN A 279 10.05 7.96 -12.70
C GLN A 279 9.35 7.08 -11.67
N LEU A 280 9.34 7.45 -10.38
CA LEU A 280 8.61 6.69 -9.34
C LEU A 280 7.09 6.78 -9.53
N ILE A 281 6.58 7.96 -9.91
CA ILE A 281 5.16 8.14 -10.23
C ILE A 281 4.76 7.25 -11.41
N ALA A 282 5.55 7.27 -12.49
CA ALA A 282 5.32 6.42 -13.66
C ALA A 282 5.36 4.93 -13.30
N ALA A 283 6.36 4.50 -12.53
CA ALA A 283 6.49 3.12 -12.07
C ALA A 283 5.24 2.63 -11.32
N GLY A 284 4.64 3.48 -10.49
CA GLY A 284 3.43 3.13 -9.73
C GLY A 284 2.24 2.73 -10.62
N ILE A 285 2.14 3.28 -11.83
CA ILE A 285 1.03 3.02 -12.76
C ILE A 285 1.38 2.07 -13.90
N LEU A 286 2.65 1.69 -14.05
CA LEU A 286 3.10 0.82 -15.12
C LEU A 286 2.75 -0.66 -14.91
N HIS A 287 2.66 -1.10 -13.66
CA HIS A 287 2.28 -2.46 -13.29
C HIS A 287 0.77 -2.60 -13.09
N SER A 288 0.02 -2.79 -14.17
CA SER A 288 -1.44 -2.79 -14.15
C SER A 288 -2.07 -3.81 -13.18
N SER A 289 -1.40 -4.93 -12.95
CA SER A 289 -1.87 -5.98 -12.05
C SER A 289 -1.67 -5.67 -10.57
N ARG A 290 -0.81 -4.67 -10.24
CA ARG A 290 -0.43 -4.30 -8.87
C ARG A 290 -0.61 -2.81 -8.60
N VAL A 291 -1.23 -2.10 -9.51
CA VAL A 291 -1.35 -0.63 -9.44
C VAL A 291 -2.05 -0.17 -8.17
N GLU A 292 -2.97 -0.96 -7.63
CA GLU A 292 -3.69 -0.64 -6.39
C GLU A 292 -2.78 -0.55 -5.15
N THR A 293 -1.65 -1.24 -5.15
CA THR A 293 -0.68 -1.20 -4.05
C THR A 293 0.58 -0.44 -4.44
N MET A 294 1.10 -0.66 -5.65
CA MET A 294 2.33 0.00 -6.09
C MET A 294 2.17 1.51 -6.30
N ALA A 295 1.03 1.96 -6.87
CA ALA A 295 0.82 3.38 -7.08
C ALA A 295 0.83 4.17 -5.76
N PRO A 296 0.00 3.86 -4.76
CA PRO A 296 0.03 4.61 -3.50
C PRO A 296 1.40 4.54 -2.81
N LEU A 297 2.06 3.38 -2.79
CA LEU A 297 3.35 3.23 -2.11
C LEU A 297 4.48 3.98 -2.82
N LEU A 298 4.63 3.83 -4.13
CA LEU A 298 5.66 4.53 -4.89
C LEU A 298 5.44 6.04 -4.94
N TRP A 299 4.19 6.50 -4.99
CA TRP A 299 3.87 7.92 -4.90
C TRP A 299 4.14 8.46 -3.49
N GLY A 300 3.86 7.69 -2.45
CA GLY A 300 4.26 8.01 -1.08
C GLY A 300 5.79 8.16 -0.96
N ILE A 301 6.55 7.19 -1.45
CA ILE A 301 8.02 7.21 -1.50
C ILE A 301 8.53 8.41 -2.30
N ALA A 302 7.93 8.70 -3.47
CA ALA A 302 8.29 9.85 -4.28
C ALA A 302 8.08 11.17 -3.51
N GLY A 303 7.03 11.26 -2.71
CA GLY A 303 6.80 12.38 -1.79
C GLY A 303 7.88 12.52 -0.73
N VAL A 304 8.29 11.41 -0.11
CA VAL A 304 9.36 11.40 0.90
C VAL A 304 10.69 11.88 0.33
N LEU A 305 11.05 11.42 -0.87
CA LEU A 305 12.35 11.70 -1.47
C LEU A 305 12.44 13.06 -2.15
N PHE A 306 11.39 13.43 -2.87
CA PHE A 306 11.42 14.60 -3.78
C PHE A 306 10.43 15.69 -3.41
N GLY A 307 9.42 15.42 -2.59
CA GLY A 307 8.34 16.35 -2.28
C GLY A 307 7.45 16.64 -3.49
N GLY A 308 6.87 17.85 -3.53
CA GLY A 308 6.17 18.38 -4.70
C GLY A 308 4.68 18.02 -4.80
N TYR A 309 4.06 17.60 -3.70
CA TYR A 309 2.60 17.47 -3.61
C TYR A 309 2.02 18.72 -2.92
N ASP A 310 1.61 19.72 -3.72
CA ASP A 310 1.05 20.96 -3.19
C ASP A 310 -0.36 20.78 -2.60
N GLN A 311 -0.66 21.59 -1.56
CA GLN A 311 -2.00 21.64 -0.94
C GLN A 311 -3.09 22.08 -1.92
N LYS A 312 -2.74 22.78 -2.99
CA LYS A 312 -3.67 23.37 -3.95
C LYS A 312 -4.23 22.38 -4.96
N SER A 313 -3.79 21.13 -4.94
CA SER A 313 -4.36 20.12 -5.81
C SER A 313 -5.79 19.82 -5.36
N ARG A 314 -6.78 20.22 -6.15
CA ARG A 314 -8.20 19.94 -5.93
C ARG A 314 -8.49 18.45 -5.76
N SER A 315 -7.60 17.59 -6.28
CA SER A 315 -7.70 16.13 -6.21
C SER A 315 -7.62 15.55 -4.80
N LEU A 316 -7.08 16.30 -3.83
CA LEU A 316 -7.03 15.86 -2.43
C LEU A 316 -8.14 16.46 -1.57
N GLN A 317 -8.80 17.52 -2.06
CA GLN A 317 -9.92 18.13 -1.37
C GLN A 317 -11.17 17.30 -1.63
N GLY A 318 -11.67 16.63 -0.60
CA GLY A 318 -12.91 15.85 -0.70
C GLY A 318 -12.73 14.33 -0.80
N VAL A 319 -11.51 13.81 -0.93
CA VAL A 319 -11.28 12.37 -0.80
C VAL A 319 -11.48 11.98 0.67
N SER A 320 -12.59 11.32 0.95
CA SER A 320 -12.80 10.70 2.26
C SER A 320 -11.82 9.56 2.44
N VAL A 321 -10.89 9.69 3.36
CA VAL A 321 -9.90 8.66 3.68
C VAL A 321 -10.48 7.65 4.68
N LEU A 322 -11.51 8.03 5.41
CA LEU A 322 -12.23 7.15 6.32
C LEU A 322 -13.72 7.50 6.33
N ALA A 323 -14.50 6.79 5.53
CA ALA A 323 -15.95 6.97 5.45
C ALA A 323 -16.63 6.79 6.81
N LEU A 324 -16.08 5.89 7.66
CA LEU A 324 -16.58 5.61 9.00
C LEU A 324 -16.67 6.85 9.93
N ARG A 325 -15.78 7.83 9.76
CA ARG A 325 -15.66 8.97 10.68
C ARG A 325 -15.62 10.33 10.00
N GLY A 326 -15.84 10.39 8.70
CA GLY A 326 -15.74 11.63 7.92
C GLY A 326 -14.33 12.25 7.92
N THR A 327 -13.31 11.43 8.18
CA THR A 327 -11.91 11.87 8.23
C THR A 327 -11.37 12.02 6.82
N ASN A 328 -10.74 13.13 6.52
CA ASN A 328 -10.06 13.37 5.25
C ASN A 328 -8.52 13.28 5.41
N SER A 329 -7.79 13.28 4.29
CA SER A 329 -6.33 13.14 4.28
C SER A 329 -5.61 14.28 5.01
N GLU A 330 -6.13 15.50 4.98
CA GLU A 330 -5.51 16.63 5.68
C GLU A 330 -5.72 16.57 7.20
N ASP A 331 -6.83 15.97 7.67
CA ASP A 331 -7.04 15.69 9.10
C ASP A 331 -6.01 14.67 9.60
N VAL A 332 -5.77 13.61 8.82
CA VAL A 332 -4.74 12.60 9.11
C VAL A 332 -3.35 13.23 9.18
N ILE A 333 -3.00 14.06 8.20
CA ILE A 333 -1.73 14.78 8.16
C ILE A 333 -1.58 15.68 9.39
N THR A 334 -2.63 16.43 9.72
CA THR A 334 -2.63 17.35 10.86
C THR A 334 -2.37 16.61 12.17
N GLU A 335 -3.01 15.47 12.33
CA GLU A 335 -2.84 14.64 13.54
C GLU A 335 -1.41 14.07 13.62
N LEU A 336 -0.88 13.49 12.54
CA LEU A 336 0.48 12.97 12.47
C LEU A 336 1.53 14.03 12.83
N VAL A 337 1.44 15.22 12.25
CA VAL A 337 2.36 16.33 12.50
C VAL A 337 2.23 16.85 13.93
N THR A 338 1.02 16.93 14.46
CA THR A 338 0.78 17.37 15.84
C THR A 338 1.43 16.43 16.83
N GLN A 339 1.32 15.15 16.60
CA GLN A 339 1.94 14.13 17.45
C GLN A 339 3.46 14.13 17.34
N SER A 340 4.01 14.28 16.13
CA SER A 340 5.45 14.42 15.95
C SER A 340 6.03 15.62 16.74
N LYS A 341 5.29 16.72 16.85
CA LYS A 341 5.71 17.90 17.63
C LYS A 341 5.62 17.70 19.14
N ARG A 342 4.56 17.07 19.64
CA ARG A 342 4.36 16.81 21.07
C ARG A 342 5.44 15.93 21.69
N ASN A 343 6.17 15.21 20.88
CA ASN A 343 7.15 14.24 21.32
C ASN A 343 8.59 14.68 21.08
N ALA A 344 8.77 15.81 20.40
CA ALA A 344 10.06 16.51 20.29
C ALA A 344 10.27 17.52 21.44
N SER A 345 9.23 17.78 22.24
CA SER A 345 9.24 18.62 23.44
C SER A 345 9.33 17.77 24.71
#